data_eae749032b2993f77982077716ed620d
#
_entry.id   eae749032b2993f77982077716ed620d
#
_cell.length_a   1.000
_cell.length_b   1.000
_cell.length_c   1.000
_cell.angle_alpha   90.00
_cell.angle_beta   90.00
_cell.angle_gamma   90.00
#
_symmetry.space_group_name_H-M   'P 1'
#
loop_
_entity.id
_entity.type
_entity.pdbx_description
1 polymer ?
#
loop_
_entity_poly.entity_id
_entity_poly.type
_entity_poly.pdbx_seq_one_letter_code
_entity_poly.pdbx_strand_id
1 'polypeptide(L)'
;MSNIPADLSYTAEHEWIAGPGADGAVRIGITDHAQSELGDVVFVQLPEVGESVEAGAAVGEIESTKSVSDIFAPVSGEVTAVNEALEAEPGTVNSAPYAEGWLFAVRPSGEDYRSGLLDAEGYAAQLD
;
A
#
# COMPACT_ATOMS: atom_id res chain seq x y z
N MET A 1 -1.49 19.13 -5.93
CA MET A 1 -1.65 18.65 -4.55
C MET A 1 -2.12 17.22 -4.51
N SER A 2 -1.48 16.42 -3.66
CA SER A 2 -1.87 15.02 -3.55
C SER A 2 -3.18 14.86 -2.78
N ASN A 3 -3.96 13.86 -3.16
CA ASN A 3 -5.17 13.49 -2.45
C ASN A 3 -4.77 12.62 -1.26
N ILE A 4 -5.23 12.98 -0.06
CA ILE A 4 -4.91 12.26 1.18
C ILE A 4 -6.23 11.99 1.93
N PRO A 5 -6.87 10.82 1.65
CA PRO A 5 -8.14 10.51 2.33
C PRO A 5 -7.99 10.50 3.86
N ALA A 6 -8.96 11.09 4.53
CA ALA A 6 -8.91 11.29 5.98
C ALA A 6 -9.21 10.02 6.77
N ASP A 7 -9.81 9.03 6.13
CA ASP A 7 -10.23 7.80 6.81
C ASP A 7 -9.22 6.66 6.71
N LEU A 8 -8.03 6.93 6.18
CA LEU A 8 -6.98 5.93 6.04
C LEU A 8 -5.84 6.20 7.01
N SER A 9 -4.97 5.21 7.18
CA SER A 9 -3.71 5.37 7.89
C SER A 9 -2.57 5.31 6.87
N TYR A 10 -1.40 5.81 7.23
CA TYR A 10 -0.29 5.98 6.29
C TYR A 10 1.04 5.63 6.92
N THR A 11 2.05 5.36 6.06
CA THR A 11 3.42 5.16 6.51
C THR A 11 4.31 6.26 5.95
N ALA A 12 5.51 6.38 6.52
CA ALA A 12 6.52 7.33 6.03
C ALA A 12 7.02 6.95 4.62
N GLU A 13 6.82 5.70 4.21
CA GLU A 13 7.20 5.21 2.88
C GLU A 13 6.10 5.40 1.84
N HIS A 14 5.07 6.17 2.15
CA HIS A 14 4.00 6.54 1.22
C HIS A 14 3.08 5.37 0.86
N GLU A 15 2.73 4.59 1.87
CA GLU A 15 1.74 3.51 1.74
C GLU A 15 0.52 3.86 2.58
N TRP A 16 -0.65 3.44 2.10
CA TRP A 16 -1.88 3.64 2.85
C TRP A 16 -2.42 2.30 3.33
N ILE A 17 -3.17 2.35 4.43
CA ILE A 17 -3.78 1.17 5.05
C ILE A 17 -5.26 1.47 5.29
N ALA A 18 -6.13 0.61 4.80
CA ALA A 18 -7.58 0.74 4.95
C ALA A 18 -8.14 -0.48 5.66
N GLY A 19 -9.08 -0.27 6.56
CA GLY A 19 -9.74 -1.34 7.26
C GLY A 19 -9.49 -1.26 8.75
N PRO A 20 -9.71 -2.37 9.49
CA PRO A 20 -9.87 -3.74 8.98
C PRO A 20 -11.25 -3.98 8.37
N GLY A 21 -11.31 -4.92 7.42
CA GLY A 21 -12.55 -5.37 6.86
C GLY A 21 -13.22 -6.41 7.76
N ALA A 22 -14.27 -7.04 7.25
CA ALA A 22 -15.04 -8.01 8.02
C ALA A 22 -14.22 -9.23 8.44
N ASP A 23 -13.20 -9.58 7.67
CA ASP A 23 -12.31 -10.71 7.96
C ASP A 23 -11.11 -10.32 8.81
N GLY A 24 -11.04 -9.07 9.26
CA GLY A 24 -9.92 -8.58 10.06
C GLY A 24 -8.69 -8.16 9.27
N ALA A 25 -8.72 -8.32 7.95
CA ALA A 25 -7.58 -7.94 7.11
C ALA A 25 -7.65 -6.47 6.73
N VAL A 26 -6.48 -5.86 6.54
CA VAL A 26 -6.39 -4.48 6.07
C VAL A 26 -5.87 -4.49 4.64
N ARG A 27 -6.38 -3.57 3.82
CA ARG A 27 -5.89 -3.38 2.45
C ARG A 27 -4.78 -2.37 2.45
N ILE A 28 -3.81 -2.58 1.58
CA ILE A 28 -2.61 -1.76 1.51
C ILE A 28 -2.38 -1.35 0.06
N GLY A 29 -2.00 -0.11 -0.13
CA GLY A 29 -1.63 0.40 -1.43
C GLY A 29 -0.65 1.55 -1.29
N ILE A 30 -0.33 2.21 -2.40
CA ILE A 30 0.54 3.38 -2.36
C ILE A 30 -0.31 4.64 -2.51
N THR A 31 0.20 5.74 -1.96
CA THR A 31 -0.55 7.00 -1.95
C THR A 31 -0.51 7.67 -3.32
N ASP A 32 -1.38 8.66 -3.50
CA ASP A 32 -1.40 9.48 -4.69
C ASP A 32 -0.04 10.16 -4.90
N HIS A 33 0.58 10.61 -3.81
CA HIS A 33 1.92 11.21 -3.88
C HIS A 33 2.94 10.20 -4.44
N ALA A 34 2.89 8.95 -3.96
CA ALA A 34 3.84 7.92 -4.40
C ALA A 34 3.67 7.60 -5.88
N GLN A 35 2.44 7.43 -6.35
CA GLN A 35 2.23 7.11 -7.77
C GLN A 35 2.63 8.29 -8.66
N SER A 36 2.43 9.50 -8.19
CA SER A 36 2.83 10.71 -8.91
C SER A 36 4.35 10.76 -9.08
N GLU A 37 5.08 10.40 -8.03
CA GLU A 37 6.56 10.39 -8.07
C GLU A 37 7.09 9.27 -8.96
N LEU A 38 6.42 8.12 -8.97
CA LEU A 38 6.83 6.98 -9.80
C LEU A 38 6.62 7.22 -11.29
N GLY A 39 5.52 7.88 -11.65
CA GLY A 39 5.10 7.98 -13.04
C GLY A 39 4.30 6.74 -13.44
N ASP A 40 4.17 6.49 -14.73
CA ASP A 40 3.31 5.41 -15.25
C ASP A 40 3.81 4.04 -14.79
N VAL A 41 2.98 3.33 -14.04
CA VAL A 41 3.30 1.99 -13.56
C VAL A 41 3.10 1.00 -14.70
N VAL A 42 4.11 0.18 -14.95
CA VAL A 42 4.09 -0.80 -16.04
C VAL A 42 4.13 -2.24 -15.56
N PHE A 43 4.53 -2.46 -14.30
CA PHE A 43 4.58 -3.81 -13.73
C PHE A 43 4.51 -3.72 -12.21
N VAL A 44 3.82 -4.68 -11.59
CA VAL A 44 3.71 -4.78 -10.14
C VAL A 44 4.01 -6.22 -9.75
N GLN A 45 4.97 -6.41 -8.86
CA GLN A 45 5.27 -7.71 -8.29
C GLN A 45 4.73 -7.72 -6.87
N LEU A 46 3.76 -8.59 -6.60
CA LEU A 46 3.05 -8.65 -5.32
C LEU A 46 3.52 -9.85 -4.49
N PRO A 47 3.33 -9.81 -3.16
CA PRO A 47 3.60 -11.00 -2.34
C PRO A 47 2.59 -12.11 -2.67
N GLU A 48 2.82 -13.29 -2.11
CA GLU A 48 1.91 -14.42 -2.32
C GLU A 48 0.93 -14.55 -1.16
N VAL A 49 -0.30 -14.95 -1.47
CA VAL A 49 -1.29 -15.23 -0.44
C VAL A 49 -0.77 -16.35 0.46
N GLY A 50 -0.89 -16.14 1.77
CA GLY A 50 -0.37 -17.07 2.77
C GLY A 50 1.03 -16.75 3.26
N GLU A 51 1.71 -15.82 2.61
CA GLU A 51 3.05 -15.42 3.02
C GLU A 51 2.99 -14.60 4.30
N SER A 52 3.92 -14.86 5.23
CA SER A 52 4.05 -14.04 6.43
C SER A 52 4.99 -12.88 6.15
N VAL A 53 4.59 -11.68 6.55
CA VAL A 53 5.38 -10.47 6.31
C VAL A 53 5.62 -9.75 7.62
N GLU A 54 6.72 -9.01 7.68
CA GLU A 54 7.06 -8.21 8.85
C GLU A 54 7.04 -6.73 8.50
N ALA A 55 6.54 -5.91 9.43
CA ALA A 55 6.50 -4.48 9.23
C ALA A 55 7.89 -3.94 8.88
N GLY A 56 7.96 -3.17 7.81
CA GLY A 56 9.21 -2.60 7.33
C GLY A 56 9.97 -3.46 6.35
N ALA A 57 9.55 -4.71 6.12
CA ALA A 57 10.22 -5.60 5.17
C ALA A 57 9.73 -5.34 3.75
N ALA A 58 10.63 -5.47 2.77
CA ALA A 58 10.25 -5.38 1.37
C ALA A 58 9.55 -6.67 0.98
N VAL A 59 8.36 -6.54 0.39
CA VAL A 59 7.52 -7.70 0.06
C VAL A 59 7.20 -7.78 -1.43
N GLY A 60 7.53 -6.74 -2.20
CA GLY A 60 7.28 -6.72 -3.62
C GLY A 60 7.91 -5.49 -4.25
N GLU A 61 7.58 -5.24 -5.52
CA GLU A 61 8.14 -4.10 -6.26
C GLU A 61 7.10 -3.51 -7.20
N ILE A 62 7.23 -2.22 -7.43
CA ILE A 62 6.46 -1.52 -8.47
C ILE A 62 7.44 -0.95 -9.47
N GLU A 63 7.26 -1.32 -10.73
CA GLU A 63 8.12 -0.85 -11.81
C GLU A 63 7.36 0.18 -12.65
N SER A 64 7.98 1.32 -12.87
CA SER A 64 7.40 2.37 -13.71
C SER A 64 8.30 2.64 -14.90
N THR A 65 7.87 3.53 -15.77
CA THR A 65 8.64 3.89 -16.96
C THR A 65 9.97 4.56 -16.61
N LYS A 66 10.13 5.06 -15.39
CA LYS A 66 11.35 5.77 -15.02
C LYS A 66 12.10 5.18 -13.83
N SER A 67 11.49 4.28 -13.05
CA SER A 67 12.18 3.75 -11.87
C SER A 67 11.51 2.48 -11.34
N VAL A 68 12.18 1.83 -10.38
CA VAL A 68 11.65 0.68 -9.66
C VAL A 68 11.64 1.04 -8.18
N SER A 69 10.54 0.74 -7.49
CA SER A 69 10.39 1.03 -6.07
C SER A 69 9.97 -0.23 -5.33
N ASP A 70 10.53 -0.45 -4.15
CA ASP A 70 10.12 -1.55 -3.30
C ASP A 70 8.76 -1.28 -2.67
N ILE A 71 7.99 -2.34 -2.47
CA ILE A 71 6.77 -2.29 -1.69
C ILE A 71 7.11 -2.83 -0.30
N PHE A 72 6.86 -2.04 0.74
CA PHE A 72 7.13 -2.46 2.12
C PHE A 72 5.84 -2.83 2.81
N ALA A 73 5.91 -3.84 3.70
CA ALA A 73 4.75 -4.19 4.52
C ALA A 73 4.63 -3.14 5.62
N PRO A 74 3.50 -2.45 5.75
CA PRO A 74 3.34 -1.46 6.81
C PRO A 74 3.02 -2.09 8.15
N VAL A 75 2.58 -3.34 8.15
CA VAL A 75 2.24 -4.07 9.37
C VAL A 75 2.70 -5.51 9.23
N SER A 76 2.96 -6.16 10.37
CA SER A 76 3.30 -7.59 10.38
C SER A 76 2.03 -8.42 10.34
N GLY A 77 2.04 -9.53 9.63
CA GLY A 77 0.90 -10.41 9.54
C GLY A 77 0.99 -11.36 8.37
N GLU A 78 -0.16 -11.91 8.00
CA GLU A 78 -0.26 -12.87 6.90
C GLU A 78 -0.99 -12.24 5.72
N VAL A 79 -0.44 -12.41 4.52
CA VAL A 79 -1.07 -11.91 3.30
C VAL A 79 -2.31 -12.76 3.01
N THR A 80 -3.48 -12.13 2.96
CA THR A 80 -4.76 -12.83 2.75
C THR A 80 -5.29 -12.67 1.33
N ALA A 81 -4.86 -11.63 0.62
CA ALA A 81 -5.31 -11.39 -0.75
C ALA A 81 -4.31 -10.50 -1.47
N VAL A 82 -4.25 -10.64 -2.79
CA VAL A 82 -3.47 -9.75 -3.65
C VAL A 82 -4.37 -9.31 -4.80
N ASN A 83 -4.09 -8.13 -5.33
CA ASN A 83 -4.90 -7.57 -6.41
C ASN A 83 -4.40 -8.07 -7.77
N GLU A 84 -4.90 -9.22 -8.19
CA GLU A 84 -4.48 -9.85 -9.43
C GLU A 84 -4.81 -9.03 -10.68
N ALA A 85 -5.77 -8.13 -10.59
CA ALA A 85 -6.12 -7.26 -11.72
C ALA A 85 -4.96 -6.38 -12.15
N LEU A 86 -4.01 -6.11 -11.25
CA LEU A 86 -2.85 -5.29 -11.59
C LEU A 86 -1.88 -5.99 -12.55
N GLU A 87 -1.94 -7.31 -12.67
CA GLU A 87 -1.12 -8.03 -13.64
C GLU A 87 -1.50 -7.65 -15.06
N ALA A 88 -2.79 -7.48 -15.33
CA ALA A 88 -3.28 -7.11 -16.65
C ALA A 88 -3.28 -5.59 -16.85
N GLU A 89 -3.54 -4.84 -15.77
CA GLU A 89 -3.68 -3.39 -15.85
C GLU A 89 -2.92 -2.70 -14.71
N PRO A 90 -1.57 -2.71 -14.76
CA PRO A 90 -0.79 -2.09 -13.70
C PRO A 90 -1.01 -0.58 -13.57
N GLY A 91 -1.42 0.08 -14.65
CA GLY A 91 -1.73 1.52 -14.61
C GLY A 91 -2.89 1.89 -13.71
N THR A 92 -3.66 0.92 -13.23
CA THR A 92 -4.73 1.18 -12.27
C THR A 92 -4.16 1.78 -10.96
N VAL A 93 -2.91 1.46 -10.63
CA VAL A 93 -2.24 2.06 -9.47
C VAL A 93 -2.17 3.57 -9.63
N ASN A 94 -1.98 4.06 -10.85
CA ASN A 94 -1.92 5.49 -11.13
C ASN A 94 -3.32 6.13 -11.12
N SER A 95 -4.29 5.47 -11.75
CA SER A 95 -5.62 6.07 -11.95
C SER A 95 -6.51 5.97 -10.72
N ALA A 96 -6.33 4.93 -9.89
CA ALA A 96 -7.18 4.72 -8.73
C ALA A 96 -6.38 4.15 -7.56
N PRO A 97 -5.36 4.89 -7.06
CA PRO A 97 -4.47 4.36 -6.02
C PRO A 97 -5.17 3.99 -4.72
N TYR A 98 -6.29 4.63 -4.41
CA TYR A 98 -7.02 4.37 -3.16
C TYR A 98 -8.22 3.45 -3.35
N ALA A 99 -8.48 2.98 -4.55
CA ALA A 99 -9.63 2.14 -4.86
C ALA A 99 -9.15 0.88 -5.58
N GLU A 100 -9.41 0.76 -6.89
CA GLU A 100 -9.08 -0.45 -7.65
C GLU A 100 -7.58 -0.72 -7.73
N GLY A 101 -6.75 0.26 -7.42
CA GLY A 101 -5.29 0.13 -7.45
C GLY A 101 -4.66 -0.39 -6.17
N TRP A 102 -5.46 -0.92 -5.24
CA TRP A 102 -4.88 -1.52 -4.03
C TRP A 102 -3.93 -2.65 -4.39
N LEU A 103 -2.94 -2.91 -3.53
CA LEU A 103 -1.88 -3.87 -3.83
C LEU A 103 -2.15 -5.24 -3.22
N PHE A 104 -2.28 -5.30 -1.90
CA PHE A 104 -2.48 -6.57 -1.21
C PHE A 104 -3.19 -6.32 0.11
N ALA A 105 -3.63 -7.40 0.76
CA ALA A 105 -4.28 -7.32 2.06
C ALA A 105 -3.54 -8.22 3.04
N VAL A 106 -3.47 -7.77 4.29
CA VAL A 106 -2.76 -8.47 5.36
C VAL A 106 -3.67 -8.57 6.57
N ARG A 107 -3.69 -9.74 7.21
CA ARG A 107 -4.31 -9.88 8.52
C ARG A 107 -3.24 -9.59 9.56
N PRO A 108 -3.30 -8.44 10.26
CA PRO A 108 -2.25 -8.09 11.21
C PRO A 108 -2.10 -9.11 12.31
N SER A 109 -0.86 -9.36 12.74
CA SER A 109 -0.58 -10.34 13.78
C SER A 109 -0.87 -9.83 15.18
N GLY A 110 -1.08 -8.51 15.35
CA GLY A 110 -1.38 -7.91 16.64
C GLY A 110 -2.45 -6.84 16.49
N GLU A 111 -3.04 -6.45 17.62
CA GLU A 111 -4.11 -5.45 17.61
C GLU A 111 -3.58 -4.02 17.59
N ASP A 112 -2.33 -3.84 17.94
CA ASP A 112 -1.71 -2.50 18.03
C ASP A 112 -0.93 -2.14 16.76
N TYR A 113 -1.23 -2.76 15.64
CA TYR A 113 -0.53 -2.49 14.39
C TYR A 113 -0.61 -1.03 13.97
N ARG A 114 -1.64 -0.30 14.42
CA ARG A 114 -1.83 1.11 14.07
C ARG A 114 -0.90 2.06 14.83
N SER A 115 -0.27 1.58 15.89
CA SER A 115 0.52 2.47 16.77
C SER A 115 1.69 3.14 16.05
N GLY A 116 2.21 2.51 15.00
CA GLY A 116 3.31 3.09 14.23
C GLY A 116 2.88 3.81 12.96
N LEU A 117 1.57 3.93 12.73
CA LEU A 117 1.06 4.52 11.50
C LEU A 117 0.70 6.00 11.68
N LEU A 118 0.71 6.73 10.58
CA LEU A 118 0.34 8.14 10.56
C LEU A 118 -1.13 8.28 10.17
N ASP A 119 -1.78 9.33 10.67
CA ASP A 119 -3.09 9.70 10.14
C ASP A 119 -2.88 10.65 8.96
N ALA A 120 -3.97 11.10 8.35
CA ALA A 120 -3.87 11.95 7.17
C ALA A 120 -3.13 13.25 7.46
N GLU A 121 -3.34 13.85 8.64
CA GLU A 121 -2.65 15.08 9.02
C GLU A 121 -1.16 14.85 9.21
N GLY A 122 -0.78 13.76 9.89
CA GLY A 122 0.62 13.44 10.11
C GLY A 122 1.34 13.14 8.81
N TYR A 123 0.68 12.44 7.90
CA TYR A 123 1.25 12.15 6.59
C TYR A 123 1.41 13.42 5.75
N ALA A 124 0.39 14.27 5.73
CA ALA A 124 0.45 15.53 4.99
C ALA A 124 1.58 16.42 5.50
N ALA A 125 1.80 16.42 6.81
CA ALA A 125 2.86 17.24 7.41
C ALA A 125 4.24 16.81 6.94
N GLN A 126 4.47 15.51 6.72
CA GLN A 126 5.78 15.06 6.26
C GLN A 126 6.00 15.32 4.77
N LEU A 127 4.94 15.55 4.00
CA LEU A 127 5.08 15.89 2.58
C LEU A 127 5.51 17.34 2.37
N ASP A 128 5.24 18.19 3.32
CA ASP A 128 5.63 19.60 3.27
C ASP A 128 7.14 19.79 3.59
#